data_ddd0acf0755767703a0f79f58cd0270b
#
_entry.id   ddd0acf0755767703a0f79f58cd0270b
#
_cell.length_a   1.000
_cell.length_b   1.000
_cell.length_c   1.000
_cell.angle_alpha   90.00
_cell.angle_beta   90.00
_cell.angle_gamma   90.00
#
_symmetry.space_group_name_H-M   'P 1'
#
loop_
_entity.id
_entity.type
_entity.pdbx_description
1 polymer ?
#
loop_
_entity_poly.entity_id
_entity_poly.type
_entity_poly.pdbx_seq_one_letter_code
_entity_poly.pdbx_strand_id
1 'polypeptide(L)'
;QTCALPIWSWLAQANPVVFVLFAGLAGFCAYFSMYAFRKPFTAATFDVVPGWDFALDYKIALVIAQVAGYALSKLIGVKVIAEMRAEGRALAIVLLIGASWLALVLFAVTPAPWNVAALFLNGLPLGLIWGLVFGFMEGRRTSEVLGAILCASFILSSGVVKSVGKALMEHQDRKSTRLNSSHRCISYAVFCLKKK
;
A
#
# COMPACT_ATOMS: atom_id res chain seq x y z
N GLN A 1 -16.12 -16.28 -26.62
CA GLN A 1 -14.72 -16.75 -26.72
C GLN A 1 -13.86 -15.76 -25.94
N THR A 2 -13.69 -16.04 -24.64
CA THR A 2 -12.75 -15.32 -23.80
C THR A 2 -11.35 -15.64 -24.32
N CYS A 3 -10.62 -14.63 -24.77
CA CYS A 3 -9.18 -14.72 -25.01
C CYS A 3 -8.50 -15.05 -23.66
N ALA A 4 -8.53 -16.33 -23.29
CA ALA A 4 -7.74 -16.81 -22.17
C ALA A 4 -6.28 -16.66 -22.57
N LEU A 5 -5.56 -15.74 -21.93
CA LEU A 5 -4.13 -15.60 -22.10
C LEU A 5 -3.50 -16.99 -21.97
N PRO A 6 -2.50 -17.36 -22.79
CA PRO A 6 -1.89 -18.71 -22.79
C PRO A 6 -1.33 -19.11 -21.40
N ILE A 7 -1.05 -18.15 -20.55
CA ILE A 7 -0.67 -18.33 -19.14
C ILE A 7 -1.76 -19.08 -18.33
N TRP A 8 -3.05 -18.84 -18.61
CA TRP A 8 -4.13 -19.49 -17.85
C TRP A 8 -4.24 -20.99 -18.13
N SER A 9 -4.09 -21.38 -19.39
CA SER A 9 -4.11 -22.79 -19.77
C SER A 9 -2.88 -23.53 -19.23
N TRP A 10 -1.72 -22.91 -19.25
CA TRP A 10 -0.49 -23.44 -18.67
C TRP A 10 -0.59 -23.60 -17.15
N LEU A 11 -1.08 -22.56 -16.43
CA LEU A 11 -1.27 -22.62 -14.99
C LEU A 11 -2.34 -23.64 -14.54
N ALA A 12 -3.34 -23.89 -15.36
CA ALA A 12 -4.36 -24.89 -15.06
C ALA A 12 -3.80 -26.33 -15.13
N GLN A 13 -2.79 -26.57 -15.94
CA GLN A 13 -2.13 -27.86 -16.13
C GLN A 13 -0.81 -27.98 -15.35
N ALA A 14 -0.33 -26.91 -14.74
CA ALA A 14 0.93 -26.88 -14.02
C ALA A 14 0.90 -27.76 -12.76
N ASN A 15 2.06 -28.33 -12.43
CA ASN A 15 2.25 -29.01 -11.15
C ASN A 15 1.86 -28.10 -9.99
N PRO A 16 1.13 -28.61 -8.98
CA PRO A 16 0.72 -27.82 -7.82
C PRO A 16 1.84 -27.00 -7.16
N VAL A 17 3.06 -27.52 -7.12
CA VAL A 17 4.24 -26.83 -6.58
C VAL A 17 4.61 -25.62 -7.42
N VAL A 18 4.64 -25.76 -8.74
CA VAL A 18 4.95 -24.67 -9.68
C VAL A 18 3.88 -23.58 -9.58
N PHE A 19 2.62 -23.99 -9.48
CA PHE A 19 1.52 -23.05 -9.29
C PHE A 19 1.66 -22.25 -7.99
N VAL A 20 1.95 -22.92 -6.86
CA VAL A 20 2.13 -22.27 -5.54
C VAL A 20 3.30 -21.29 -5.57
N LEU A 21 4.41 -21.66 -6.18
CA LEU A 21 5.57 -20.77 -6.30
C LEU A 21 5.25 -19.55 -7.15
N PHE A 22 4.63 -19.73 -8.30
CA PHE A 22 4.27 -18.61 -9.19
C PHE A 22 3.22 -17.69 -8.57
N ALA A 23 2.09 -18.23 -8.13
CA ALA A 23 1.00 -17.47 -7.57
C ALA A 23 1.37 -16.84 -6.22
N GLY A 24 2.15 -17.57 -5.41
CA GLY A 24 2.68 -17.09 -4.14
C GLY A 24 3.65 -15.93 -4.33
N LEU A 25 4.59 -16.02 -5.27
CA LEU A 25 5.53 -14.94 -5.58
C LEU A 25 4.82 -13.73 -6.17
N ALA A 26 3.88 -13.92 -7.09
CA ALA A 26 3.08 -12.84 -7.66
C ALA A 26 2.27 -12.11 -6.59
N GLY A 27 1.57 -12.85 -5.72
CA GLY A 27 0.84 -12.29 -4.59
C GLY A 27 1.75 -11.59 -3.59
N PHE A 28 2.91 -12.18 -3.31
CA PHE A 28 3.94 -11.56 -2.47
C PHE A 28 4.38 -10.20 -3.04
N CYS A 29 4.76 -10.15 -4.31
CA CYS A 29 5.21 -8.92 -4.96
C CYS A 29 4.11 -7.86 -5.00
N ALA A 30 2.87 -8.24 -5.34
CA ALA A 30 1.73 -7.31 -5.36
C ALA A 30 1.48 -6.71 -3.98
N TYR A 31 1.48 -7.54 -2.95
CA TYR A 31 1.22 -7.10 -1.59
C TYR A 31 2.39 -6.31 -0.99
N PHE A 32 3.62 -6.71 -1.28
CA PHE A 32 4.82 -5.97 -0.93
C PHE A 32 4.80 -4.55 -1.52
N SER A 33 4.47 -4.45 -2.81
CA SER A 33 4.35 -3.15 -3.50
C SER A 33 3.26 -2.28 -2.89
N MET A 34 2.13 -2.85 -2.50
CA MET A 34 1.07 -2.14 -1.79
C MET A 34 1.58 -1.50 -0.49
N TYR A 35 2.44 -2.21 0.25
CA TYR A 35 3.02 -1.68 1.48
C TYR A 35 3.94 -0.49 1.25
N ALA A 36 4.56 -0.38 0.07
CA ALA A 36 5.34 0.79 -0.32
C ALA A 36 4.51 2.08 -0.34
N PHE A 37 3.21 1.98 -0.58
CA PHE A 37 2.29 3.12 -0.52
C PHE A 37 1.68 3.35 0.87
N ARG A 38 1.69 2.35 1.74
CA ARG A 38 1.07 2.43 3.06
C ARG A 38 2.00 2.90 4.16
N LYS A 39 3.26 2.47 4.16
CA LYS A 39 4.14 2.56 5.34
C LYS A 39 5.20 3.66 5.35
N PRO A 40 5.59 4.33 4.26
CA PRO A 40 6.72 5.25 4.27
C PRO A 40 6.57 6.40 5.28
N PHE A 41 5.36 6.98 5.42
CA PHE A 41 5.13 8.07 6.37
C PHE A 41 5.38 7.67 7.84
N THR A 42 5.30 6.38 8.17
CA THR A 42 5.57 5.91 9.53
C THR A 42 7.05 6.00 9.92
N ALA A 43 7.94 6.11 8.94
CA ALA A 43 9.37 6.30 9.17
C ALA A 43 9.71 7.77 9.50
N ALA A 44 8.86 8.73 9.08
CA ALA A 44 9.05 10.14 9.36
C ALA A 44 8.78 10.50 10.83
N THR A 45 9.51 11.51 11.33
CA THR A 45 9.24 12.16 12.61
C THR A 45 8.55 13.50 12.37
N PHE A 46 7.55 13.83 13.18
CA PHE A 46 6.77 15.06 13.09
C PHE A 46 6.80 15.75 14.45
N ASP A 47 7.88 16.50 14.73
CA ASP A 47 8.08 17.10 16.05
C ASP A 47 7.21 18.37 16.24
N VAL A 48 7.11 19.20 15.19
CA VAL A 48 6.24 20.39 15.18
C VAL A 48 5.56 20.48 13.81
N VAL A 49 4.22 20.50 13.81
CA VAL A 49 3.44 20.64 12.58
C VAL A 49 2.63 21.93 12.62
N PRO A 50 2.93 22.92 11.79
CA PRO A 50 2.17 24.17 11.74
C PRO A 50 0.69 23.90 11.44
N GLY A 51 -0.20 24.49 12.26
CA GLY A 51 -1.65 24.32 12.12
C GLY A 51 -2.23 23.05 12.77
N TRP A 52 -1.45 22.37 13.62
CA TRP A 52 -1.92 21.25 14.41
C TRP A 52 -1.93 21.60 15.91
N ASP A 53 -3.08 22.06 16.42
CA ASP A 53 -3.25 22.50 17.82
C ASP A 53 -4.11 21.52 18.64
N PHE A 54 -4.12 20.23 18.23
CA PHE A 54 -4.90 19.21 18.94
C PHE A 54 -4.08 18.51 20.02
N ALA A 55 -4.73 18.06 21.08
CA ALA A 55 -4.11 17.30 22.16
C ALA A 55 -3.55 15.93 21.71
N LEU A 56 -3.99 15.41 20.57
CA LEU A 56 -3.53 14.18 19.99
C LEU A 56 -2.27 14.43 19.13
N ASP A 57 -1.25 13.59 19.32
CA ASP A 57 -0.05 13.62 18.48
C ASP A 57 -0.42 13.47 16.99
N TYR A 58 0.15 14.33 16.15
CA TYR A 58 -0.15 14.36 14.72
C TYR A 58 0.10 13.01 14.03
N LYS A 59 1.21 12.34 14.36
CA LYS A 59 1.53 11.03 13.80
C LYS A 59 0.52 9.96 14.20
N ILE A 60 0.01 10.03 15.42
CA ILE A 60 -1.03 9.11 15.91
C ILE A 60 -2.32 9.36 15.14
N ALA A 61 -2.71 10.63 14.94
CA ALA A 61 -3.89 10.98 14.15
C ALA A 61 -3.81 10.46 12.72
N LEU A 62 -2.65 10.58 12.05
CA LEU A 62 -2.42 10.04 10.71
C LEU A 62 -2.59 8.52 10.66
N VAL A 63 -2.03 7.81 11.64
CA VAL A 63 -2.15 6.34 11.72
C VAL A 63 -3.60 5.92 11.94
N ILE A 64 -4.29 6.57 12.87
CA ILE A 64 -5.71 6.28 13.17
C ILE A 64 -6.57 6.53 11.92
N ALA A 65 -6.40 7.65 11.24
CA ALA A 65 -7.14 7.97 10.02
C ALA A 65 -6.93 6.91 8.92
N GLN A 66 -5.69 6.51 8.67
CA GLN A 66 -5.38 5.49 7.67
C GLN A 66 -5.97 4.12 8.06
N VAL A 67 -5.86 3.73 9.33
CA VAL A 67 -6.42 2.46 9.82
C VAL A 67 -7.95 2.46 9.77
N ALA A 68 -8.58 3.58 10.10
CA ALA A 68 -10.04 3.73 9.99
C ALA A 68 -10.50 3.61 8.53
N GLY A 69 -9.82 4.26 7.58
CA GLY A 69 -10.09 4.10 6.15
C GLY A 69 -9.93 2.64 5.69
N TYR A 70 -8.86 1.99 6.12
CA TYR A 70 -8.60 0.58 5.83
C TYR A 70 -9.66 -0.35 6.42
N ALA A 71 -10.11 -0.11 7.66
CA ALA A 71 -11.16 -0.90 8.30
C ALA A 71 -12.52 -0.73 7.59
N LEU A 72 -12.88 0.51 7.28
CA LEU A 72 -14.11 0.81 6.54
C LEU A 72 -14.11 0.14 5.16
N SER A 73 -12.99 0.17 4.48
CA SER A 73 -12.84 -0.47 3.18
C SER A 73 -13.02 -1.99 3.24
N LYS A 74 -12.66 -2.64 4.33
CA LYS A 74 -12.92 -4.07 4.50
C LYS A 74 -14.41 -4.41 4.63
N LEU A 75 -15.17 -3.55 5.31
CA LEU A 75 -16.62 -3.71 5.42
C LEU A 75 -17.30 -3.56 4.04
N ILE A 76 -16.91 -2.53 3.29
CA ILE A 76 -17.41 -2.30 1.92
C ILE A 76 -16.92 -3.40 0.98
N GLY A 77 -15.69 -3.83 1.15
CA GLY A 77 -14.98 -4.78 0.31
C GLY A 77 -15.64 -6.15 0.24
N VAL A 78 -16.25 -6.61 1.33
CA VAL A 78 -16.96 -7.91 1.34
C VAL A 78 -18.01 -7.95 0.23
N LYS A 79 -18.82 -6.90 0.09
CA LYS A 79 -19.84 -6.82 -0.95
C LYS A 79 -19.26 -6.58 -2.33
N VAL A 80 -18.36 -5.60 -2.46
CA VAL A 80 -17.78 -5.22 -3.76
C VAL A 80 -17.00 -6.38 -4.39
N ILE A 81 -16.22 -7.10 -3.58
CA ILE A 81 -15.41 -8.21 -4.08
C ILE A 81 -16.29 -9.41 -4.46
N ALA A 82 -17.33 -9.69 -3.68
CA ALA A 82 -18.27 -10.78 -3.98
C ALA A 82 -19.02 -10.58 -5.31
N GLU A 83 -19.38 -9.34 -5.64
CA GLU A 83 -20.09 -8.99 -6.86
C GLU A 83 -19.17 -8.81 -8.08
N MET A 84 -17.85 -8.69 -7.87
CA MET A 84 -16.89 -8.38 -8.92
C MET A 84 -16.54 -9.59 -9.78
N ARG A 85 -16.69 -9.44 -11.10
CA ARG A 85 -16.25 -10.45 -12.07
C ARG A 85 -14.73 -10.62 -12.06
N ALA A 86 -14.26 -11.85 -12.25
CA ALA A 86 -12.83 -12.19 -12.24
C ALA A 86 -12.01 -11.36 -13.24
N GLU A 87 -12.58 -11.03 -14.39
CA GLU A 87 -11.94 -10.24 -15.44
C GLU A 87 -11.64 -8.79 -15.01
N GLY A 88 -12.50 -8.21 -14.16
CA GLY A 88 -12.35 -6.84 -13.66
C GLY A 88 -11.36 -6.68 -12.50
N ARG A 89 -11.01 -7.78 -11.81
CA ARG A 89 -10.20 -7.72 -10.57
C ARG A 89 -8.81 -7.14 -10.79
N ALA A 90 -8.14 -7.49 -11.88
CA ALA A 90 -6.81 -6.98 -12.19
C ALA A 90 -6.83 -5.47 -12.44
N LEU A 91 -7.79 -5.00 -13.24
CA LEU A 91 -7.97 -3.56 -13.48
C LEU A 91 -8.31 -2.81 -12.18
N ALA A 92 -9.18 -3.40 -11.35
CA ALA A 92 -9.53 -2.82 -10.06
C ALA A 92 -8.31 -2.65 -9.15
N ILE A 93 -7.39 -3.62 -9.10
CA ILE A 93 -6.13 -3.50 -8.33
C ILE A 93 -5.31 -2.31 -8.84
N VAL A 94 -5.13 -2.16 -10.15
CA VAL A 94 -4.37 -1.05 -10.75
C VAL A 94 -5.02 0.30 -10.41
N LEU A 95 -6.33 0.40 -10.56
CA LEU A 95 -7.09 1.63 -10.23
C LEU A 95 -7.01 1.96 -8.74
N LEU A 96 -7.09 0.98 -7.86
CA LEU A 96 -6.98 1.18 -6.41
C LEU A 96 -5.58 1.61 -5.99
N ILE A 97 -4.52 1.06 -6.63
CA ILE A 97 -3.15 1.51 -6.41
C ILE A 97 -2.99 2.96 -6.89
N GLY A 98 -3.51 3.30 -8.07
CA GLY A 98 -3.53 4.66 -8.59
C GLY A 98 -4.25 5.64 -7.67
N ALA A 99 -5.43 5.27 -7.14
CA ALA A 99 -6.16 6.07 -6.17
C ALA A 99 -5.39 6.26 -4.86
N SER A 100 -4.72 5.22 -4.38
CA SER A 100 -3.84 5.32 -3.22
C SER A 100 -2.66 6.27 -3.46
N TRP A 101 -2.07 6.23 -4.65
CA TRP A 101 -1.00 7.15 -5.04
C TRP A 101 -1.50 8.60 -5.08
N LEU A 102 -2.65 8.85 -5.70
CA LEU A 102 -3.26 10.18 -5.73
C LEU A 102 -3.57 10.71 -4.32
N ALA A 103 -4.05 9.87 -3.42
CA ALA A 103 -4.28 10.23 -2.04
C ALA A 103 -2.99 10.64 -1.31
N LEU A 104 -1.85 10.02 -1.64
CA LEU A 104 -0.54 10.42 -1.10
C LEU A 104 -0.07 11.76 -1.68
N VAL A 105 -0.31 12.01 -2.97
CA VAL A 105 -0.03 13.32 -3.57
C VAL A 105 -0.88 14.40 -2.90
N LEU A 106 -2.17 14.12 -2.66
CA LEU A 106 -3.07 15.02 -1.94
C LEU A 106 -2.56 15.28 -0.51
N PHE A 107 -2.11 14.25 0.19
CA PHE A 107 -1.50 14.38 1.52
C PHE A 107 -0.31 15.34 1.52
N ALA A 108 0.51 15.32 0.46
CA ALA A 108 1.68 16.17 0.35
C ALA A 108 1.36 17.66 0.11
N VAL A 109 0.33 17.91 -0.68
CA VAL A 109 -0.04 19.27 -1.09
C VAL A 109 -0.92 19.95 -0.04
N THR A 110 -1.72 19.18 0.69
CA THR A 110 -2.69 19.70 1.65
C THR A 110 -2.02 20.02 2.99
N PRO A 111 -2.24 21.22 3.57
CA PRO A 111 -1.74 21.56 4.91
C PRO A 111 -2.50 20.81 6.01
N ALA A 112 -1.90 20.73 7.21
CA ALA A 112 -2.61 20.27 8.39
C ALA A 112 -3.74 21.27 8.77
N PRO A 113 -4.86 20.81 9.31
CA PRO A 113 -5.22 19.43 9.67
C PRO A 113 -5.83 18.60 8.54
N TRP A 114 -6.13 19.21 7.38
CA TRP A 114 -6.89 18.58 6.28
C TRP A 114 -6.16 17.37 5.63
N ASN A 115 -4.86 17.32 5.72
CA ASN A 115 -4.06 16.21 5.20
C ASN A 115 -4.33 14.88 5.92
N VAL A 116 -4.88 14.88 7.13
CA VAL A 116 -5.33 13.68 7.84
C VAL A 116 -6.42 12.95 7.04
N ALA A 117 -7.35 13.73 6.42
CA ALA A 117 -8.37 13.17 5.56
C ALA A 117 -7.79 12.51 4.29
N ALA A 118 -6.72 13.05 3.74
CA ALA A 118 -6.04 12.43 2.61
C ALA A 118 -5.46 11.05 2.97
N LEU A 119 -4.97 10.88 4.18
CA LEU A 119 -4.47 9.59 4.65
C LEU A 119 -5.59 8.58 4.93
N PHE A 120 -6.75 9.05 5.39
CA PHE A 120 -7.96 8.23 5.47
C PHE A 120 -8.37 7.72 4.07
N LEU A 121 -8.38 8.61 3.06
CA LEU A 121 -8.66 8.26 1.67
C LEU A 121 -7.61 7.28 1.10
N ASN A 122 -6.34 7.38 1.49
CA ASN A 122 -5.32 6.41 1.13
C ASN A 122 -5.59 5.01 1.72
N GLY A 123 -6.15 4.94 2.92
CA GLY A 123 -6.49 3.68 3.57
C GLY A 123 -7.59 2.89 2.84
N LEU A 124 -8.56 3.57 2.25
CA LEU A 124 -9.71 2.95 1.59
C LEU A 124 -9.31 1.98 0.45
N PRO A 125 -8.58 2.40 -0.59
CA PRO A 125 -8.20 1.49 -1.67
C PRO A 125 -7.30 0.35 -1.19
N LEU A 126 -6.41 0.61 -0.25
CA LEU A 126 -5.46 -0.39 0.23
C LEU A 126 -6.12 -1.57 0.97
N GLY A 127 -7.26 -1.34 1.63
CA GLY A 127 -8.01 -2.40 2.29
C GLY A 127 -8.72 -3.35 1.32
N LEU A 128 -9.15 -2.84 0.16
CA LEU A 128 -9.78 -3.64 -0.90
C LEU A 128 -8.77 -4.54 -1.64
N ILE A 129 -7.55 -4.06 -1.85
CA ILE A 129 -6.52 -4.79 -2.59
C ILE A 129 -6.24 -6.17 -1.97
N TRP A 130 -6.19 -6.26 -0.64
CA TRP A 130 -5.96 -7.54 0.03
C TRP A 130 -7.01 -8.60 -0.35
N GLY A 131 -8.28 -8.23 -0.30
CA GLY A 131 -9.37 -9.14 -0.65
C GLY A 131 -9.38 -9.52 -2.13
N LEU A 132 -9.03 -8.56 -3.02
CA LEU A 132 -8.92 -8.85 -4.45
C LEU A 132 -7.77 -9.81 -4.75
N VAL A 133 -6.60 -9.61 -4.15
CA VAL A 133 -5.45 -10.52 -4.32
C VAL A 133 -5.78 -11.90 -3.76
N PHE A 134 -6.38 -11.97 -2.57
CA PHE A 134 -6.79 -13.23 -1.97
C PHE A 134 -7.84 -13.96 -2.82
N GLY A 135 -8.78 -13.23 -3.42
CA GLY A 135 -9.80 -13.79 -4.30
C GLY A 135 -9.27 -14.47 -5.58
N PHE A 136 -8.01 -14.20 -5.98
CA PHE A 136 -7.33 -14.97 -7.04
C PHE A 136 -6.80 -16.33 -6.55
N MET A 137 -6.60 -16.46 -5.25
CA MET A 137 -6.00 -17.63 -4.61
C MET A 137 -7.03 -18.55 -3.97
N GLU A 138 -8.23 -18.02 -3.71
CA GLU A 138 -9.35 -18.74 -3.07
C GLU A 138 -9.92 -19.84 -3.96
N GLY A 139 -10.49 -20.87 -3.32
CA GLY A 139 -11.15 -21.99 -4.01
C GLY A 139 -10.21 -23.06 -4.57
N ARG A 140 -8.92 -23.02 -4.27
CA ARG A 140 -7.93 -24.02 -4.70
C ARG A 140 -7.47 -24.89 -3.51
N ARG A 141 -7.03 -26.13 -3.80
CA ARG A 141 -6.50 -27.06 -2.75
C ARG A 141 -5.29 -26.50 -2.01
N THR A 142 -4.61 -25.50 -2.56
CA THR A 142 -3.39 -24.86 -2.02
C THR A 142 -3.67 -23.48 -1.40
N SER A 143 -4.92 -23.09 -1.21
CA SER A 143 -5.33 -21.77 -0.70
C SER A 143 -4.70 -21.45 0.66
N GLU A 144 -4.55 -22.43 1.54
CA GLU A 144 -3.95 -22.23 2.86
C GLU A 144 -2.47 -21.84 2.77
N VAL A 145 -1.71 -22.53 1.91
CA VAL A 145 -0.28 -22.22 1.69
C VAL A 145 -0.12 -20.85 1.06
N LEU A 146 -0.96 -20.52 0.07
CA LEU A 146 -0.95 -19.20 -0.57
C LEU A 146 -1.33 -18.09 0.40
N GLY A 147 -2.30 -18.34 1.28
CA GLY A 147 -2.66 -17.43 2.37
C GLY A 147 -1.50 -17.21 3.35
N ALA A 148 -0.78 -18.27 3.71
CA ALA A 148 0.41 -18.17 4.56
C ALA A 148 1.53 -17.34 3.91
N ILE A 149 1.78 -17.52 2.61
CA ILE A 149 2.75 -16.73 1.84
C ILE A 149 2.33 -15.25 1.82
N LEU A 150 1.05 -14.98 1.65
CA LEU A 150 0.53 -13.62 1.66
C LEU A 150 0.67 -12.95 3.04
N CYS A 151 0.45 -13.69 4.12
CA CYS A 151 0.69 -13.22 5.48
C CYS A 151 2.18 -12.98 5.76
N ALA A 152 3.06 -13.85 5.28
CA ALA A 152 4.51 -13.65 5.38
C ALA A 152 4.96 -12.39 4.62
N SER A 153 4.39 -12.15 3.43
CA SER A 153 4.59 -10.91 2.66
C SER A 153 4.22 -9.66 3.46
N PHE A 154 3.11 -9.70 4.17
CA PHE A 154 2.65 -8.63 5.06
C PHE A 154 3.66 -8.28 6.15
N ILE A 155 4.19 -9.27 6.83
CA ILE A 155 5.15 -9.08 7.94
C ILE A 155 6.46 -8.53 7.39
N LEU A 156 7.00 -9.17 6.35
CA LEU A 156 8.29 -8.83 5.76
C LEU A 156 8.27 -7.43 5.12
N SER A 157 7.25 -7.12 4.32
CA SER A 157 7.14 -5.82 3.65
C SER A 157 6.99 -4.67 4.64
N SER A 158 6.29 -4.88 5.75
CA SER A 158 6.14 -3.85 6.79
C SER A 158 7.49 -3.41 7.38
N GLY A 159 8.41 -4.35 7.62
CA GLY A 159 9.75 -4.08 8.12
C GLY A 159 10.65 -3.47 7.06
N VAL A 160 10.75 -4.11 5.89
CA VAL A 160 11.65 -3.69 4.81
C VAL A 160 11.30 -2.29 4.29
N VAL A 161 10.02 -2.01 4.01
CA VAL A 161 9.59 -0.69 3.51
C VAL A 161 9.91 0.42 4.52
N LYS A 162 9.73 0.16 5.82
CA LYS A 162 10.08 1.12 6.87
C LYS A 162 11.60 1.35 6.95
N SER A 163 12.40 0.29 6.85
CA SER A 163 13.87 0.39 6.86
C SER A 163 14.40 1.13 5.63
N VAL A 164 13.89 0.83 4.45
CA VAL A 164 14.24 1.54 3.21
C VAL A 164 13.82 3.01 3.29
N GLY A 165 12.63 3.31 3.79
CA GLY A 165 12.17 4.68 4.00
C GLY A 165 13.10 5.46 4.93
N LYS A 166 13.53 4.85 6.05
CA LYS A 166 14.49 5.46 6.97
C LYS A 166 15.85 5.70 6.31
N ALA A 167 16.39 4.71 5.62
CA ALA A 167 17.67 4.84 4.92
C ALA A 167 17.65 5.93 3.85
N LEU A 168 16.54 6.06 3.11
CA LEU A 168 16.38 7.14 2.13
C LEU A 168 16.34 8.52 2.78
N MET A 169 15.64 8.68 3.91
CA MET A 169 15.63 9.95 4.65
C MET A 169 17.02 10.32 5.15
N GLU A 170 17.73 9.39 5.76
CA GLU A 170 19.10 9.62 6.24
C GLU A 170 20.06 9.98 5.10
N HIS A 171 19.91 9.36 3.94
CA HIS A 171 20.73 9.68 2.76
C HIS A 171 20.42 11.07 2.20
N GLN A 172 19.18 11.47 2.23
CA GLN A 172 18.74 12.81 1.82
C GLN A 172 19.20 13.89 2.81
N ASP A 173 19.08 13.65 4.10
CA ASP A 173 19.57 14.58 5.14
C ASP A 173 21.08 14.82 5.02
N ARG A 174 21.87 13.79 4.72
CA ARG A 174 23.32 13.94 4.44
C ARG A 174 23.60 14.77 3.18
N LYS A 175 22.77 14.67 2.15
CA LYS A 175 22.91 15.50 0.94
C LYS A 175 22.44 16.93 1.15
N SER A 176 21.38 17.16 1.92
CA SER A 176 20.87 18.50 2.21
C SER A 176 21.82 19.30 3.08
N THR A 177 22.56 18.64 3.98
CA THR A 177 23.61 19.28 4.77
C THR A 177 24.79 19.75 3.90
N ARG A 178 25.00 19.14 2.73
CA ARG A 178 26.06 19.53 1.77
C ARG A 178 25.61 20.57 0.74
N LEU A 179 24.32 20.67 0.46
CA LEU A 179 23.73 21.57 -0.52
C LEU A 179 22.56 22.28 0.15
N ASN A 180 22.79 23.48 0.61
CA ASN A 180 21.80 24.40 1.18
C ASN A 180 20.73 24.80 0.13
N SER A 181 19.95 23.83 -0.36
CA SER A 181 18.87 24.04 -1.31
C SER A 181 17.67 23.13 -1.00
N SER A 182 16.73 23.74 -0.35
CA SER A 182 15.47 23.24 0.19
C SER A 182 14.39 22.85 -0.84
N HIS A 183 14.74 22.40 -2.03
CA HIS A 183 13.75 22.11 -3.04
C HIS A 183 14.17 20.97 -3.95
N ARG A 184 13.97 19.73 -3.58
CA ARG A 184 13.68 18.67 -4.55
C ARG A 184 13.56 17.30 -3.93
N CYS A 185 12.34 16.93 -3.68
CA CYS A 185 12.06 15.54 -3.40
C CYS A 185 10.71 15.15 -3.98
N ILE A 186 10.67 14.77 -5.24
CA ILE A 186 9.39 14.64 -5.95
C ILE A 186 8.89 13.22 -6.16
N SER A 187 9.41 12.15 -5.74
CA SER A 187 8.71 10.87 -5.87
C SER A 187 8.65 10.01 -4.62
N TYR A 188 9.59 10.10 -3.75
CA TYR A 188 9.49 9.59 -2.37
C TYR A 188 9.42 10.72 -1.34
N ALA A 189 9.75 11.86 -1.76
CA ALA A 189 9.87 13.09 -1.03
C ALA A 189 8.58 13.73 -0.58
N VAL A 190 7.48 13.32 -1.13
CA VAL A 190 6.15 13.67 -0.61
C VAL A 190 6.03 13.31 0.87
N PHE A 191 6.83 12.36 1.35
CA PHE A 191 6.85 11.96 2.75
C PHE A 191 7.84 12.72 3.62
N CYS A 192 8.86 13.36 3.02
CA CYS A 192 9.90 14.06 3.77
C CYS A 192 9.66 15.57 3.88
N LEU A 193 8.68 16.13 3.20
CA LEU A 193 8.50 17.57 3.04
C LEU A 193 7.85 18.30 4.21
N LYS A 194 7.71 17.68 5.38
CA LYS A 194 7.30 18.41 6.60
C LYS A 194 8.27 18.23 7.74
N LYS A 195 9.57 18.39 7.45
CA LYS A 195 10.54 18.72 8.48
C LYS A 195 10.96 20.18 8.28
N LYS A 196 10.14 21.08 8.73
CA LYS A 196 10.50 22.40 9.25
C LYS A 196 9.59 22.69 10.40
#